data_f2ee0425ce5a1dc565854bc2d2d42924
#
_entry.id   f2ee0425ce5a1dc565854bc2d2d42924
#
_cell.length_a   1.000
_cell.length_b   1.000
_cell.length_c   1.000
_cell.angle_alpha   90.00
_cell.angle_beta   90.00
_cell.angle_gamma   90.00
#
_symmetry.space_group_name_H-M   'P 1'
#
loop_
_entity.id
_entity.type
_entity.pdbx_description
1 polymer ?
#
loop_
_entity_poly.entity_id
_entity_poly.type
_entity_poly.pdbx_seq_one_letter_code
_entity_poly.pdbx_strand_id
1 'polypeptide(L)'
;MSCAVVVFPRYAHPETRESISVTAIPMPNPRQHPLLWPLLAALLIFGWSSGFVGIRYASEETSVALLLFWRTLLSGMILLPFALTIGPRLRLRGVLEQMAFGVMSVFLYLGGFALAIEQRVPTGLVALISDLLPLAMAALSQPVLGERLSRFQWLGTIIAVAGVLIVSFDSLSFGSAPLWAYGVTVGSMLAFALASILHKRRRTVHMPVHQSLCIHTLTGALLFGICAFWQGSLMPPLTQSFAIGMIWLIFAGTFLAYGVYYTSLLIYPVAKVSAAIYLAPPVTMIWAWALFDEPLTPAMFLGLGVTLIGVWMTSQQSRVTWKRPLR
;
A
#
# COMPACT_ATOMS: atom_id res chain seq x y z
N MET A 1 -27.50 11.54 -20.19
CA MET A 1 -27.67 11.37 -18.73
C MET A 1 -26.36 11.73 -18.10
N SER A 2 -26.37 12.79 -17.31
CA SER A 2 -25.24 13.62 -16.90
C SER A 2 -24.21 12.89 -16.04
N CYS A 3 -22.94 12.92 -16.48
CA CYS A 3 -21.80 12.64 -15.62
C CYS A 3 -21.65 13.79 -14.62
N ALA A 4 -21.80 13.52 -13.34
CA ALA A 4 -21.48 14.47 -12.29
C ALA A 4 -19.95 14.66 -12.24
N VAL A 5 -19.50 15.76 -12.80
CA VAL A 5 -18.16 16.32 -12.59
C VAL A 5 -18.14 16.85 -11.17
N VAL A 6 -17.32 16.29 -10.31
CA VAL A 6 -17.03 16.88 -9.00
C VAL A 6 -16.15 18.11 -9.25
N VAL A 7 -16.80 19.27 -9.41
CA VAL A 7 -16.15 20.57 -9.45
C VAL A 7 -15.91 21.02 -8.02
N PHE A 8 -14.63 21.09 -7.61
CA PHE A 8 -14.26 21.74 -6.36
C PHE A 8 -14.34 23.25 -6.52
N PRO A 9 -14.93 23.99 -5.56
CA PRO A 9 -15.06 25.45 -5.68
C PRO A 9 -13.68 26.12 -5.67
N ARG A 10 -13.44 26.91 -6.71
CA ARG A 10 -12.30 27.84 -6.78
C ARG A 10 -12.57 29.00 -5.82
N TYR A 11 -11.63 29.29 -4.95
CA TYR A 11 -11.51 30.63 -4.37
C TYR A 11 -10.88 31.53 -5.42
N ALA A 12 -11.69 32.43 -5.97
CA ALA A 12 -11.23 33.46 -6.88
C ALA A 12 -10.59 34.60 -6.09
N HIS A 13 -9.33 34.90 -6.35
CA HIS A 13 -8.76 36.25 -6.18
C HIS A 13 -9.07 37.05 -7.43
N PRO A 14 -9.57 38.30 -7.30
CA PRO A 14 -9.83 39.15 -8.45
C PRO A 14 -8.55 39.89 -8.82
N GLU A 15 -7.85 39.43 -9.82
CA GLU A 15 -6.93 40.17 -10.68
C GLU A 15 -5.95 39.21 -11.34
N THR A 16 -6.04 39.21 -12.66
CA THR A 16 -5.30 38.50 -13.73
C THR A 16 -6.04 37.32 -14.35
N ARG A 17 -6.88 37.64 -15.36
CA ARG A 17 -7.37 36.69 -16.36
C ARG A 17 -6.23 36.40 -17.35
N GLU A 18 -5.39 35.45 -17.07
CA GLU A 18 -4.75 34.66 -18.12
C GLU A 18 -5.42 33.29 -18.10
N SER A 19 -6.18 33.02 -19.16
CA SER A 19 -6.80 31.72 -19.40
C SER A 19 -5.73 30.71 -19.79
N ILE A 20 -5.11 30.08 -18.79
CA ILE A 20 -4.33 28.85 -19.03
C ILE A 20 -5.36 27.78 -19.39
N SER A 21 -5.50 27.51 -20.68
CA SER A 21 -6.21 26.33 -21.16
C SER A 21 -5.42 25.09 -20.74
N VAL A 22 -5.77 24.55 -19.57
CA VAL A 22 -5.33 23.20 -19.20
C VAL A 22 -6.03 22.26 -20.16
N THR A 23 -5.34 21.83 -21.19
CA THR A 23 -5.77 20.74 -22.06
C THR A 23 -5.95 19.52 -21.17
N ALA A 24 -7.19 19.22 -20.81
CA ALA A 24 -7.54 18.00 -20.11
C ALA A 24 -7.10 16.84 -21.00
N ILE A 25 -6.14 16.04 -20.53
CA ILE A 25 -5.76 14.79 -21.19
C ILE A 25 -7.05 13.96 -21.29
N PRO A 26 -7.52 13.59 -22.50
CA PRO A 26 -8.75 12.83 -22.63
C PRO A 26 -8.59 11.49 -21.90
N MET A 27 -9.34 11.32 -20.80
CA MET A 27 -9.35 10.06 -20.07
C MET A 27 -9.90 8.97 -20.99
N PRO A 28 -9.22 7.83 -21.12
CA PRO A 28 -9.71 6.73 -21.94
C PRO A 28 -11.09 6.31 -21.42
N ASN A 29 -12.08 6.25 -22.32
CA ASN A 29 -13.42 5.80 -21.97
C ASN A 29 -13.35 4.30 -21.61
N PRO A 30 -13.64 3.90 -20.36
CA PRO A 30 -13.52 2.50 -19.92
C PRO A 30 -14.40 1.53 -20.72
N ARG A 31 -15.43 2.05 -21.41
CA ARG A 31 -16.32 1.25 -22.27
C ARG A 31 -15.75 0.94 -23.64
N GLN A 32 -14.68 1.64 -24.06
CA GLN A 32 -14.05 1.44 -25.37
C GLN A 32 -12.99 0.33 -25.38
N HIS A 33 -12.50 -0.07 -24.19
CA HIS A 33 -11.46 -1.09 -24.05
C HIS A 33 -11.84 -2.11 -22.98
N PRO A 34 -12.63 -3.15 -23.31
CA PRO A 34 -13.13 -4.13 -22.33
C PRO A 34 -11.99 -4.90 -21.63
N LEU A 35 -10.84 -5.06 -22.30
CA LEU A 35 -9.67 -5.74 -21.73
C LEU A 35 -8.79 -4.86 -20.84
N LEU A 36 -9.02 -3.54 -20.80
CA LEU A 36 -8.20 -2.61 -20.00
C LEU A 36 -8.26 -2.94 -18.52
N TRP A 37 -9.47 -3.17 -17.97
CA TRP A 37 -9.60 -3.50 -16.55
C TRP A 37 -9.00 -4.84 -16.18
N PRO A 38 -9.27 -5.96 -16.89
CA PRO A 38 -8.62 -7.23 -16.61
C PRO A 38 -7.09 -7.13 -16.63
N LEU A 39 -6.51 -6.40 -17.60
CA LEU A 39 -5.08 -6.20 -17.69
C LEU A 39 -4.53 -5.41 -16.49
N LEU A 40 -5.14 -4.26 -16.16
CA LEU A 40 -4.73 -3.46 -15.00
C LEU A 40 -4.89 -4.23 -13.69
N ALA A 41 -5.96 -5.00 -13.52
CA ALA A 41 -6.16 -5.84 -12.35
C ALA A 41 -5.09 -6.93 -12.23
N ALA A 42 -4.78 -7.63 -13.33
CA ALA A 42 -3.72 -8.64 -13.36
C ALA A 42 -2.35 -8.03 -13.02
N LEU A 43 -1.99 -6.89 -13.63
CA LEU A 43 -0.75 -6.19 -13.36
C LEU A 43 -0.69 -5.66 -11.92
N LEU A 44 -1.81 -5.20 -11.38
CA LEU A 44 -1.92 -4.73 -10.00
C LEU A 44 -1.71 -5.89 -9.01
N ILE A 45 -2.40 -7.01 -9.19
CA ILE A 45 -2.25 -8.20 -8.36
C ILE A 45 -0.81 -8.72 -8.43
N PHE A 46 -0.27 -8.85 -9.64
CA PHE A 46 1.12 -9.25 -9.85
C PHE A 46 2.11 -8.31 -9.16
N GLY A 47 2.00 -7.01 -9.41
CA GLY A 47 2.90 -6.01 -8.84
C GLY A 47 2.83 -5.97 -7.30
N TRP A 48 1.62 -6.05 -6.73
CA TRP A 48 1.41 -6.03 -5.28
C TRP A 48 1.98 -7.28 -4.60
N SER A 49 1.65 -8.46 -5.13
CA SER A 49 2.17 -9.75 -4.65
C SER A 49 3.69 -9.84 -4.78
N SER A 50 4.24 -9.29 -5.87
CA SER A 50 5.68 -9.30 -6.15
C SER A 50 6.50 -8.56 -5.09
N GLY A 51 5.91 -7.56 -4.44
CA GLY A 51 6.56 -6.83 -3.36
C GLY A 51 6.92 -7.71 -2.16
N PHE A 52 6.00 -8.57 -1.72
CA PHE A 52 6.22 -9.50 -0.60
C PHE A 52 7.21 -10.61 -1.00
N VAL A 53 6.99 -11.21 -2.16
CA VAL A 53 7.85 -12.28 -2.70
C VAL A 53 9.28 -11.78 -2.93
N GLY A 54 9.44 -10.58 -3.49
CA GLY A 54 10.75 -9.98 -3.74
C GLY A 54 11.50 -9.64 -2.44
N ILE A 55 10.80 -9.21 -1.38
CA ILE A 55 11.41 -9.01 -0.06
C ILE A 55 11.89 -10.35 0.48
N ARG A 56 11.06 -11.40 0.43
CA ARG A 56 11.42 -12.75 0.90
C ARG A 56 12.65 -13.29 0.17
N TYR A 57 12.68 -13.17 -1.17
CA TYR A 57 13.80 -13.58 -2.00
C TYR A 57 15.10 -12.84 -1.65
N ALA A 58 15.05 -11.52 -1.59
CA ALA A 58 16.24 -10.71 -1.40
C ALA A 58 16.72 -10.67 0.07
N SER A 59 15.86 -10.98 1.05
CA SER A 59 16.23 -11.07 2.47
C SER A 59 17.08 -12.30 2.82
N GLU A 60 17.24 -13.25 1.90
CA GLU A 60 18.19 -14.36 2.07
C GLU A 60 19.64 -13.90 1.94
N GLU A 61 19.88 -12.85 1.18
CA GLU A 61 21.23 -12.35 0.86
C GLU A 61 21.74 -11.29 1.84
N THR A 62 20.82 -10.60 2.53
CA THR A 62 21.18 -9.46 3.38
C THR A 62 20.08 -9.11 4.37
N SER A 63 20.42 -8.25 5.37
CA SER A 63 19.41 -7.73 6.29
C SER A 63 18.35 -6.89 5.56
N VAL A 64 17.11 -6.94 6.04
CA VAL A 64 16.02 -6.14 5.46
C VAL A 64 16.28 -4.64 5.55
N ALA A 65 17.04 -4.18 6.55
CA ALA A 65 17.38 -2.76 6.66
C ALA A 65 18.25 -2.30 5.47
N LEU A 66 19.28 -3.08 5.12
CA LEU A 66 20.16 -2.81 3.98
C LEU A 66 19.41 -2.97 2.65
N LEU A 67 18.59 -4.00 2.52
CA LEU A 67 17.73 -4.23 1.36
C LEU A 67 16.81 -3.04 1.10
N LEU A 68 16.07 -2.60 2.12
CA LEU A 68 15.11 -1.50 2.01
C LEU A 68 15.81 -0.15 1.84
N PHE A 69 16.99 0.04 2.42
CA PHE A 69 17.83 1.20 2.15
C PHE A 69 18.11 1.34 0.66
N TRP A 70 18.69 0.33 0.03
CA TRP A 70 19.02 0.37 -1.39
C TRP A 70 17.78 0.46 -2.29
N ARG A 71 16.73 -0.31 -1.99
CA ARG A 71 15.46 -0.24 -2.72
C ARG A 71 14.88 1.17 -2.72
N THR A 72 14.79 1.80 -1.55
CA THR A 72 14.15 3.11 -1.41
C THR A 72 15.06 4.23 -1.91
N LEU A 73 16.38 4.13 -1.72
CA LEU A 73 17.36 5.07 -2.24
C LEU A 73 17.33 5.11 -3.78
N LEU A 74 17.48 3.96 -4.43
CA LEU A 74 17.49 3.88 -5.89
C LEU A 74 16.15 4.31 -6.48
N SER A 75 15.02 3.88 -5.90
CA SER A 75 13.70 4.33 -6.34
C SER A 75 13.53 5.85 -6.21
N GLY A 76 13.99 6.43 -5.10
CA GLY A 76 13.95 7.86 -4.86
C GLY A 76 14.85 8.64 -5.83
N MET A 77 16.06 8.17 -6.07
CA MET A 77 17.00 8.78 -7.03
C MET A 77 16.47 8.75 -8.47
N ILE A 78 15.84 7.66 -8.89
CA ILE A 78 15.19 7.58 -10.21
C ILE A 78 14.04 8.58 -10.33
N LEU A 79 13.25 8.78 -9.26
CA LEU A 79 12.13 9.72 -9.24
C LEU A 79 12.55 11.17 -9.06
N LEU A 80 13.74 11.44 -8.50
CA LEU A 80 14.18 12.78 -8.12
C LEU A 80 14.20 13.78 -9.29
N PRO A 81 14.76 13.48 -10.47
CA PRO A 81 14.73 14.41 -11.58
C PRO A 81 13.30 14.77 -12.01
N PHE A 82 12.39 13.80 -12.02
CA PHE A 82 10.98 14.05 -12.33
C PHE A 82 10.29 14.87 -11.24
N ALA A 83 10.58 14.62 -9.97
CA ALA A 83 10.03 15.36 -8.85
C ALA A 83 10.45 16.83 -8.83
N LEU A 84 11.66 17.14 -9.32
CA LEU A 84 12.21 18.50 -9.37
C LEU A 84 11.80 19.27 -10.63
N THR A 85 11.58 18.57 -11.76
CA THR A 85 11.31 19.20 -13.06
C THR A 85 9.84 19.23 -13.45
N ILE A 86 9.04 18.27 -12.96
CA ILE A 86 7.62 18.11 -13.34
C ILE A 86 6.72 18.39 -12.13
N GLY A 87 5.84 19.35 -12.25
CA GLY A 87 4.83 19.68 -11.24
C GLY A 87 5.09 20.97 -10.46
N PRO A 88 4.32 21.25 -9.41
CA PRO A 88 4.45 22.46 -8.62
C PRO A 88 5.76 22.47 -7.82
N ARG A 89 6.27 23.68 -7.54
CA ARG A 89 7.46 23.86 -6.69
C ARG A 89 7.23 23.26 -5.31
N LEU A 90 8.20 22.49 -4.84
CA LEU A 90 8.17 21.88 -3.52
C LEU A 90 8.28 22.96 -2.43
N ARG A 91 7.25 23.03 -1.58
CA ARG A 91 7.24 23.92 -0.41
C ARG A 91 7.68 23.13 0.82
N LEU A 92 8.53 23.70 1.66
CA LEU A 92 9.07 23.03 2.85
C LEU A 92 7.99 22.37 3.72
N ARG A 93 6.90 23.07 4.00
CA ARG A 93 5.78 22.51 4.77
C ARG A 93 5.21 21.26 4.14
N GLY A 94 4.97 21.27 2.82
CA GLY A 94 4.47 20.09 2.09
C GLY A 94 5.47 18.93 2.11
N VAL A 95 6.76 19.22 1.96
CA VAL A 95 7.82 18.20 2.06
C VAL A 95 7.84 17.58 3.46
N LEU A 96 7.81 18.37 4.54
CA LEU A 96 7.79 17.85 5.92
C LEU A 96 6.53 16.99 6.21
N GLU A 97 5.37 17.39 5.70
CA GLU A 97 4.13 16.61 5.83
C GLU A 97 4.24 15.28 5.08
N GLN A 98 4.81 15.27 3.86
CA GLN A 98 5.06 14.04 3.10
C GLN A 98 6.15 13.18 3.74
N MET A 99 7.19 13.76 4.33
CA MET A 99 8.19 13.01 5.10
C MET A 99 7.55 12.28 6.30
N ALA A 100 6.69 12.98 7.08
CA ALA A 100 5.98 12.36 8.18
C ALA A 100 5.09 11.19 7.72
N PHE A 101 4.43 11.34 6.57
CA PHE A 101 3.69 10.24 5.95
C PHE A 101 4.63 9.13 5.47
N GLY A 102 5.78 9.45 4.89
CA GLY A 102 6.81 8.51 4.46
C GLY A 102 7.36 7.67 5.62
N VAL A 103 7.54 8.26 6.81
CA VAL A 103 7.92 7.51 8.03
C VAL A 103 6.89 6.42 8.33
N MET A 104 5.61 6.75 8.28
CA MET A 104 4.57 5.79 8.63
C MET A 104 4.31 4.77 7.50
N SER A 105 4.33 5.20 6.24
CA SER A 105 3.95 4.37 5.08
C SER A 105 5.11 3.57 4.48
N VAL A 106 6.34 4.04 4.62
CA VAL A 106 7.52 3.35 4.10
C VAL A 106 8.32 2.74 5.24
N PHE A 107 8.74 3.54 6.22
CA PHE A 107 9.61 3.00 7.27
C PHE A 107 8.85 2.04 8.20
N LEU A 108 7.74 2.45 8.82
CA LEU A 108 7.02 1.58 9.76
C LEU A 108 6.24 0.47 9.04
N TYR A 109 5.52 0.80 7.97
CA TYR A 109 4.69 -0.18 7.27
C TYR A 109 5.52 -1.18 6.47
N LEU A 110 6.29 -0.71 5.49
CA LEU A 110 7.09 -1.57 4.63
C LEU A 110 8.22 -2.24 5.43
N GLY A 111 8.88 -1.48 6.32
CA GLY A 111 9.96 -1.99 7.15
C GLY A 111 9.48 -3.06 8.13
N GLY A 112 8.33 -2.87 8.76
CA GLY A 112 7.79 -3.87 9.68
C GLY A 112 7.34 -5.14 8.97
N PHE A 113 6.76 -5.05 7.78
CA PHE A 113 6.42 -6.24 6.98
C PHE A 113 7.68 -6.98 6.52
N ALA A 114 8.68 -6.24 6.04
CA ALA A 114 9.94 -6.83 5.64
C ALA A 114 10.65 -7.52 6.82
N LEU A 115 10.65 -6.89 7.99
CA LEU A 115 11.18 -7.47 9.22
C LEU A 115 10.43 -8.75 9.61
N ALA A 116 9.10 -8.76 9.49
CA ALA A 116 8.31 -9.96 9.77
C ALA A 116 8.68 -11.13 8.84
N ILE A 117 8.84 -10.84 7.52
CA ILE A 117 9.27 -11.83 6.52
C ILE A 117 10.69 -12.33 6.82
N GLU A 118 11.64 -11.46 7.20
CA GLU A 118 12.99 -11.83 7.63
C GLU A 118 12.95 -12.76 8.86
N GLN A 119 12.03 -12.51 9.79
CA GLN A 119 11.79 -13.36 10.96
C GLN A 119 10.97 -14.61 10.66
N ARG A 120 10.79 -14.97 9.38
CA ARG A 120 10.11 -16.19 8.92
C ARG A 120 8.60 -16.25 9.20
N VAL A 121 7.94 -15.11 9.39
CA VAL A 121 6.47 -15.08 9.27
C VAL A 121 6.10 -15.43 7.82
N PRO A 122 5.22 -16.41 7.57
CA PRO A 122 4.86 -16.83 6.23
C PRO A 122 4.46 -15.66 5.34
N THR A 123 5.06 -15.56 4.16
CA THR A 123 4.92 -14.42 3.25
C THR A 123 3.46 -14.19 2.85
N GLY A 124 2.71 -15.29 2.63
CA GLY A 124 1.28 -15.24 2.35
C GLY A 124 0.44 -14.68 3.50
N LEU A 125 0.82 -14.98 4.76
CA LEU A 125 0.16 -14.43 5.95
C LEU A 125 0.44 -12.93 6.10
N VAL A 126 1.67 -12.49 5.85
CA VAL A 126 2.01 -11.05 5.87
C VAL A 126 1.17 -10.30 4.83
N ALA A 127 1.01 -10.84 3.62
CA ALA A 127 0.15 -10.29 2.59
C ALA A 127 -1.33 -10.25 3.04
N LEU A 128 -1.83 -11.33 3.67
CA LEU A 128 -3.21 -11.40 4.17
C LEU A 128 -3.49 -10.35 5.26
N ILE A 129 -2.55 -10.15 6.20
CA ILE A 129 -2.66 -9.09 7.22
C ILE A 129 -2.63 -7.70 6.57
N SER A 130 -1.78 -7.50 5.56
CA SER A 130 -1.74 -6.25 4.79
C SER A 130 -3.09 -5.90 4.18
N ASP A 131 -3.82 -6.89 3.70
CA ASP A 131 -5.13 -6.70 3.07
C ASP A 131 -6.26 -6.37 4.06
N LEU A 132 -6.00 -6.46 5.37
CA LEU A 132 -6.89 -5.88 6.39
C LEU A 132 -6.79 -4.35 6.48
N LEU A 133 -5.88 -3.71 5.75
CA LEU A 133 -5.68 -2.26 5.76
C LEU A 133 -6.99 -1.46 5.57
N PRO A 134 -7.87 -1.74 4.58
CA PRO A 134 -9.13 -1.02 4.44
C PRO A 134 -10.07 -1.19 5.63
N LEU A 135 -10.04 -2.36 6.29
CA LEU A 135 -10.82 -2.62 7.51
C LEU A 135 -10.30 -1.78 8.68
N ALA A 136 -8.97 -1.75 8.85
CA ALA A 136 -8.33 -0.91 9.86
C ALA A 136 -8.63 0.57 9.61
N MET A 137 -8.56 1.04 8.36
CA MET A 137 -8.94 2.40 8.00
C MET A 137 -10.40 2.69 8.32
N ALA A 138 -11.32 1.78 8.01
CA ALA A 138 -12.73 1.93 8.31
C ALA A 138 -12.99 1.99 9.83
N ALA A 139 -12.38 1.12 10.61
CA ALA A 139 -12.49 1.11 12.07
C ALA A 139 -11.90 2.38 12.72
N LEU A 140 -10.72 2.82 12.26
CA LEU A 140 -10.05 4.02 12.74
C LEU A 140 -10.71 5.32 12.26
N SER A 141 -11.51 5.30 11.18
CA SER A 141 -12.20 6.49 10.68
C SER A 141 -13.25 7.01 11.65
N GLN A 142 -13.83 6.14 12.47
CA GLN A 142 -14.83 6.54 13.50
C GLN A 142 -14.26 7.50 14.54
N PRO A 143 -13.15 7.18 15.25
CA PRO A 143 -12.59 8.09 16.26
C PRO A 143 -11.88 9.31 15.64
N VAL A 144 -11.37 9.21 14.42
CA VAL A 144 -10.57 10.27 13.79
C VAL A 144 -11.41 11.22 12.92
N LEU A 145 -12.37 10.68 12.17
CA LEU A 145 -13.19 11.42 11.19
C LEU A 145 -14.66 11.54 11.62
N GLY A 146 -15.11 10.82 12.65
CA GLY A 146 -16.51 10.74 13.06
C GLY A 146 -17.39 9.85 12.15
N GLU A 147 -16.80 9.16 11.20
CA GLU A 147 -17.51 8.22 10.30
C GLU A 147 -17.85 6.94 11.07
N ARG A 148 -19.14 6.55 11.09
CA ARG A 148 -19.57 5.36 11.82
C ARG A 148 -19.75 4.17 10.92
N LEU A 149 -19.18 3.03 11.29
CA LEU A 149 -19.45 1.75 10.67
C LEU A 149 -20.84 1.24 11.08
N SER A 150 -21.56 0.65 10.13
CA SER A 150 -22.80 -0.08 10.41
C SER A 150 -22.51 -1.37 11.22
N ARG A 151 -23.54 -1.92 11.86
CA ARG A 151 -23.41 -3.22 12.56
C ARG A 151 -22.96 -4.34 11.62
N PHE A 152 -23.42 -4.31 10.37
CA PHE A 152 -23.03 -5.28 9.34
C PHE A 152 -21.56 -5.17 8.98
N GLN A 153 -21.03 -3.94 8.88
CA GLN A 153 -19.61 -3.70 8.62
C GLN A 153 -18.73 -4.12 9.79
N TRP A 154 -19.18 -3.89 11.04
CA TRP A 154 -18.48 -4.38 12.22
C TRP A 154 -18.43 -5.90 12.27
N LEU A 155 -19.55 -6.58 11.96
CA LEU A 155 -19.59 -8.04 11.85
C LEU A 155 -18.61 -8.53 10.78
N GLY A 156 -18.57 -7.87 9.61
CA GLY A 156 -17.60 -8.17 8.55
C GLY A 156 -16.14 -8.01 9.01
N THR A 157 -15.85 -6.95 9.77
CA THR A 157 -14.52 -6.74 10.36
C THR A 157 -14.12 -7.88 11.30
N ILE A 158 -15.03 -8.30 12.19
CA ILE A 158 -14.79 -9.41 13.14
C ILE A 158 -14.53 -10.72 12.35
N ILE A 159 -15.34 -11.02 11.33
CA ILE A 159 -15.17 -12.21 10.49
C ILE A 159 -13.84 -12.18 9.75
N ALA A 160 -13.43 -11.03 9.19
CA ALA A 160 -12.15 -10.92 8.49
C ALA A 160 -10.96 -11.16 9.45
N VAL A 161 -11.01 -10.58 10.65
CA VAL A 161 -9.98 -10.81 11.68
C VAL A 161 -9.95 -12.28 12.11
N ALA A 162 -11.11 -12.92 12.27
CA ALA A 162 -11.18 -14.36 12.60
C ALA A 162 -10.52 -15.22 11.50
N GLY A 163 -10.71 -14.89 10.22
CA GLY A 163 -10.02 -15.56 9.11
C GLY A 163 -8.50 -15.45 9.19
N VAL A 164 -7.98 -14.25 9.49
CA VAL A 164 -6.54 -14.04 9.70
C VAL A 164 -6.03 -14.85 10.90
N LEU A 165 -6.79 -14.90 12.00
CA LEU A 165 -6.41 -15.67 13.19
C LEU A 165 -6.33 -17.17 12.88
N ILE A 166 -7.23 -17.73 12.06
CA ILE A 166 -7.17 -19.14 11.63
C ILE A 166 -5.81 -19.42 10.96
N VAL A 167 -5.40 -18.58 10.00
CA VAL A 167 -4.10 -18.73 9.32
C VAL A 167 -2.94 -18.53 10.27
N SER A 168 -3.04 -17.56 11.18
CA SER A 168 -1.98 -17.26 12.16
C SER A 168 -1.74 -18.41 13.13
N PHE A 169 -2.81 -19.02 13.66
CA PHE A 169 -2.67 -20.17 14.57
C PHE A 169 -2.09 -21.38 13.85
N ASP A 170 -2.50 -21.66 12.63
CA ASP A 170 -1.93 -22.71 11.81
C ASP A 170 -0.43 -22.47 11.55
N SER A 171 -0.08 -21.24 11.16
CA SER A 171 1.30 -20.81 10.96
C SER A 171 2.17 -20.95 12.22
N LEU A 172 1.63 -20.66 13.41
CA LEU A 172 2.37 -20.83 14.68
C LEU A 172 2.67 -22.29 15.02
N SER A 173 1.88 -23.24 14.52
CA SER A 173 2.05 -24.66 14.81
C SER A 173 3.28 -25.29 14.10
N PHE A 174 3.71 -24.72 12.97
CA PHE A 174 4.87 -25.19 12.19
C PHE A 174 5.85 -24.08 11.81
N GLY A 175 5.54 -22.82 12.17
CA GLY A 175 6.41 -21.67 11.91
C GLY A 175 7.52 -21.55 12.94
N SER A 176 8.69 -21.09 12.48
CA SER A 176 9.83 -20.73 13.34
C SER A 176 9.80 -19.27 13.78
N ALA A 177 8.80 -18.50 13.33
CA ALA A 177 8.71 -17.07 13.60
C ALA A 177 8.36 -16.78 15.07
N PRO A 178 9.03 -15.82 15.72
CA PRO A 178 8.73 -15.43 17.08
C PRO A 178 7.39 -14.66 17.13
N LEU A 179 6.64 -14.79 18.23
CA LEU A 179 5.31 -14.15 18.41
C LEU A 179 5.32 -12.64 18.20
N TRP A 180 6.40 -11.96 18.60
CA TRP A 180 6.50 -10.52 18.42
C TRP A 180 6.48 -10.07 16.94
N ALA A 181 6.97 -10.93 16.02
CA ALA A 181 7.00 -10.63 14.58
C ALA A 181 5.58 -10.53 13.98
N TYR A 182 4.64 -11.36 14.46
CA TYR A 182 3.22 -11.24 14.10
C TYR A 182 2.63 -9.92 14.62
N GLY A 183 2.99 -9.53 15.85
CA GLY A 183 2.61 -8.24 16.42
C GLY A 183 3.13 -7.05 15.61
N VAL A 184 4.38 -7.12 15.13
CA VAL A 184 4.98 -6.10 14.25
C VAL A 184 4.21 -6.02 12.94
N THR A 185 3.81 -7.13 12.35
CA THR A 185 3.01 -7.15 11.11
C THR A 185 1.70 -6.39 11.26
N VAL A 186 0.95 -6.66 12.34
CA VAL A 186 -0.31 -5.97 12.64
C VAL A 186 -0.05 -4.48 12.93
N GLY A 187 0.95 -4.16 13.75
CA GLY A 187 1.33 -2.79 14.08
C GLY A 187 1.70 -1.96 12.84
N SER A 188 2.41 -2.57 11.90
CA SER A 188 2.78 -1.95 10.63
C SER A 188 1.58 -1.61 9.77
N MET A 189 0.63 -2.53 9.64
CA MET A 189 -0.64 -2.29 8.95
C MET A 189 -1.42 -1.15 9.62
N LEU A 190 -1.52 -1.14 10.95
CA LEU A 190 -2.21 -0.08 11.70
C LEU A 190 -1.51 1.28 11.55
N ALA A 191 -0.18 1.33 11.51
CA ALA A 191 0.58 2.55 11.27
C ALA A 191 0.23 3.17 9.91
N PHE A 192 0.15 2.37 8.86
CA PHE A 192 -0.23 2.85 7.54
C PHE A 192 -1.72 3.26 7.47
N ALA A 193 -2.61 2.52 8.12
CA ALA A 193 -4.03 2.89 8.24
C ALA A 193 -4.19 4.26 8.90
N LEU A 194 -3.51 4.47 10.03
CA LEU A 194 -3.53 5.73 10.77
C LEU A 194 -2.95 6.89 9.93
N ALA A 195 -1.81 6.67 9.26
CA ALA A 195 -1.21 7.65 8.37
C ALA A 195 -2.19 8.09 7.28
N SER A 196 -2.84 7.13 6.62
CA SER A 196 -3.79 7.38 5.54
C SER A 196 -4.98 8.21 5.99
N ILE A 197 -5.51 7.92 7.20
CA ILE A 197 -6.63 8.68 7.79
C ILE A 197 -6.21 10.09 8.21
N LEU A 198 -5.03 10.24 8.82
CA LEU A 198 -4.50 11.55 9.21
C LEU A 198 -4.23 12.41 7.98
N HIS A 199 -3.71 11.83 6.89
CA HIS A 199 -3.52 12.50 5.62
C HIS A 199 -4.86 13.01 5.05
N LYS A 200 -5.90 12.16 5.03
CA LYS A 200 -7.26 12.54 4.62
C LYS A 200 -7.83 13.68 5.48
N ARG A 201 -7.64 13.64 6.80
CA ARG A 201 -8.15 14.66 7.75
C ARG A 201 -7.51 16.03 7.53
N ARG A 202 -6.21 16.09 7.22
CA ARG A 202 -5.46 17.35 7.14
C ARG A 202 -5.71 18.14 5.85
N ARG A 203 -6.42 17.58 4.85
CA ARG A 203 -6.65 18.21 3.53
C ARG A 203 -5.36 18.84 2.96
N THR A 204 -4.25 18.13 3.09
CA THR A 204 -2.93 18.64 2.70
C THR A 204 -2.85 18.93 1.21
N VAL A 205 -1.93 19.81 0.84
CA VAL A 205 -1.66 20.24 -0.54
C VAL A 205 -1.60 19.00 -1.45
N HIS A 206 -2.40 19.00 -2.51
CA HIS A 206 -2.37 17.95 -3.52
C HIS A 206 -1.02 17.96 -4.23
N MET A 207 -0.10 17.15 -3.72
CA MET A 207 1.20 16.94 -4.34
C MET A 207 1.07 15.82 -5.38
N PRO A 208 1.63 15.98 -6.59
CA PRO A 208 1.67 14.91 -7.58
C PRO A 208 2.28 13.63 -7.05
N VAL A 209 1.79 12.48 -7.50
CA VAL A 209 2.19 11.16 -7.00
C VAL A 209 3.71 10.94 -7.08
N HIS A 210 4.34 11.31 -8.19
CA HIS A 210 5.78 11.14 -8.36
C HIS A 210 6.58 11.97 -7.36
N GLN A 211 6.14 13.19 -7.00
CA GLN A 211 6.77 14.01 -5.97
C GLN A 211 6.58 13.40 -4.58
N SER A 212 5.35 12.99 -4.24
CA SER A 212 5.06 12.34 -2.95
C SER A 212 5.85 11.03 -2.81
N LEU A 213 5.85 10.17 -3.84
CA LEU A 213 6.56 8.90 -3.81
C LEU A 213 8.09 9.10 -3.71
N CYS A 214 8.64 10.11 -4.39
CA CYS A 214 10.05 10.49 -4.26
C CYS A 214 10.40 10.85 -2.81
N ILE A 215 9.60 11.71 -2.16
CA ILE A 215 9.82 12.13 -0.78
C ILE A 215 9.68 10.93 0.17
N HIS A 216 8.66 10.09 -0.01
CA HIS A 216 8.45 8.90 0.84
C HIS A 216 9.60 7.92 0.74
N THR A 217 10.08 7.63 -0.48
CA THR A 217 11.19 6.69 -0.69
C THR A 217 12.51 7.26 -0.14
N LEU A 218 12.82 8.54 -0.37
CA LEU A 218 14.04 9.16 0.18
C LEU A 218 13.98 9.26 1.71
N THR A 219 12.80 9.51 2.30
CA THR A 219 12.63 9.46 3.77
C THR A 219 12.87 8.05 4.29
N GLY A 220 12.34 7.03 3.61
CA GLY A 220 12.61 5.64 3.92
C GLY A 220 14.10 5.31 3.81
N ALA A 221 14.76 5.76 2.74
CA ALA A 221 16.19 5.56 2.52
C ALA A 221 17.03 6.13 3.67
N LEU A 222 16.71 7.35 4.12
CA LEU A 222 17.40 7.95 5.27
C LEU A 222 17.28 7.06 6.51
N LEU A 223 16.06 6.63 6.85
CA LEU A 223 15.82 5.88 8.09
C LEU A 223 16.37 4.45 8.01
N PHE A 224 16.16 3.75 6.89
CA PHE A 224 16.75 2.42 6.69
C PHE A 224 18.27 2.49 6.58
N GLY A 225 18.82 3.57 6.01
CA GLY A 225 20.27 3.82 5.97
C GLY A 225 20.86 3.96 7.36
N ILE A 226 20.19 4.67 8.29
CA ILE A 226 20.59 4.75 9.70
C ILE A 226 20.55 3.36 10.33
N CYS A 227 19.49 2.56 10.11
CA CYS A 227 19.39 1.21 10.65
C CYS A 227 20.52 0.30 10.09
N ALA A 228 20.77 0.35 8.78
CA ALA A 228 21.80 -0.45 8.13
C ALA A 228 23.21 -0.04 8.60
N PHE A 229 23.45 1.25 8.77
CA PHE A 229 24.72 1.75 9.33
C PHE A 229 24.98 1.21 10.75
N TRP A 230 23.96 1.21 11.59
CA TRP A 230 24.09 0.64 12.95
C TRP A 230 24.28 -0.89 12.94
N GLN A 231 23.82 -1.59 11.91
CA GLN A 231 24.08 -3.02 11.68
C GLN A 231 25.49 -3.30 11.12
N GLY A 232 26.27 -2.25 10.83
CA GLY A 232 27.69 -2.33 10.49
C GLY A 232 28.00 -2.27 8.98
N SER A 233 27.02 -2.17 8.08
CA SER A 233 27.30 -2.06 6.64
C SER A 233 26.24 -1.28 5.89
N LEU A 234 26.71 -0.42 4.98
CA LEU A 234 25.89 0.21 3.93
C LEU A 234 26.21 -0.36 2.53
N MET A 235 27.23 -1.19 2.43
CA MET A 235 27.65 -1.79 1.16
C MET A 235 26.68 -2.90 0.76
N PRO A 236 26.14 -2.86 -0.48
CA PRO A 236 25.28 -3.92 -0.96
C PRO A 236 26.10 -5.18 -1.23
N PRO A 237 25.51 -6.37 -1.07
CA PRO A 237 26.14 -7.59 -1.57
C PRO A 237 26.31 -7.48 -3.10
N LEU A 238 27.53 -7.77 -3.59
CA LEU A 238 27.81 -7.75 -5.03
C LEU A 238 27.49 -9.13 -5.64
N THR A 239 26.33 -9.69 -5.32
CA THR A 239 25.84 -10.96 -5.83
C THR A 239 24.81 -10.75 -6.94
N GLN A 240 24.73 -11.72 -7.85
CA GLN A 240 23.71 -11.70 -8.90
C GLN A 240 22.30 -11.78 -8.31
N SER A 241 22.11 -12.59 -7.28
CA SER A 241 20.82 -12.75 -6.59
C SER A 241 20.32 -11.43 -6.00
N PHE A 242 21.20 -10.68 -5.32
CA PHE A 242 20.86 -9.38 -4.77
C PHE A 242 20.49 -8.38 -5.90
N ALA A 243 21.25 -8.34 -6.98
CA ALA A 243 20.97 -7.46 -8.10
C ALA A 243 19.62 -7.78 -8.76
N ILE A 244 19.31 -9.05 -8.98
CA ILE A 244 18.01 -9.50 -9.51
C ILE A 244 16.88 -9.12 -8.56
N GLY A 245 17.01 -9.41 -7.27
CA GLY A 245 16.03 -9.06 -6.25
C GLY A 245 15.78 -7.55 -6.18
N MET A 246 16.85 -6.74 -6.30
CA MET A 246 16.77 -5.29 -6.28
C MET A 246 16.04 -4.74 -7.52
N ILE A 247 16.39 -5.21 -8.73
CA ILE A 247 15.70 -4.85 -9.96
C ILE A 247 14.21 -5.22 -9.86
N TRP A 248 13.92 -6.42 -9.38
CA TRP A 248 12.55 -6.88 -9.15
C TRP A 248 11.78 -5.94 -8.22
N LEU A 249 12.33 -5.63 -7.05
CA LEU A 249 11.69 -4.80 -6.04
C LEU A 249 11.47 -3.35 -6.50
N ILE A 250 12.41 -2.79 -7.25
CA ILE A 250 12.29 -1.43 -7.79
C ILE A 250 11.22 -1.39 -8.89
N PHE A 251 11.32 -2.25 -9.90
CA PHE A 251 10.44 -2.17 -11.06
C PHE A 251 9.07 -2.81 -10.82
N ALA A 252 9.00 -4.04 -10.30
CA ALA A 252 7.74 -4.73 -10.06
C ALA A 252 7.10 -4.30 -8.73
N GLY A 253 7.84 -4.36 -7.63
CA GLY A 253 7.33 -4.07 -6.30
C GLY A 253 7.13 -2.58 -5.99
N THR A 254 7.76 -1.66 -6.74
CA THR A 254 7.60 -0.22 -6.53
C THR A 254 6.92 0.45 -7.72
N PHE A 255 7.56 0.50 -8.88
CA PHE A 255 7.02 1.30 -10.00
C PHE A 255 5.78 0.66 -10.63
N LEU A 256 5.79 -0.64 -10.92
CA LEU A 256 4.62 -1.32 -11.47
C LEU A 256 3.46 -1.32 -10.47
N ALA A 257 3.69 -1.77 -9.23
CA ALA A 257 2.64 -1.85 -8.21
C ALA A 257 1.97 -0.49 -7.97
N TYR A 258 2.74 0.53 -7.60
CA TYR A 258 2.19 1.86 -7.32
C TYR A 258 1.74 2.59 -8.60
N GLY A 259 2.45 2.45 -9.71
CA GLY A 259 2.07 3.04 -10.99
C GLY A 259 0.73 2.54 -11.49
N VAL A 260 0.51 1.22 -11.49
CA VAL A 260 -0.77 0.61 -11.88
C VAL A 260 -1.86 0.94 -10.87
N TYR A 261 -1.56 0.92 -9.56
CA TYR A 261 -2.50 1.28 -8.51
C TYR A 261 -3.06 2.69 -8.71
N TYR A 262 -2.18 3.68 -8.82
CA TYR A 262 -2.61 5.07 -8.99
C TYR A 262 -3.29 5.32 -10.33
N THR A 263 -2.80 4.72 -11.41
CA THR A 263 -3.46 4.79 -12.73
C THR A 263 -4.87 4.19 -12.65
N SER A 264 -5.01 3.05 -11.98
CA SER A 264 -6.32 2.41 -11.80
C SER A 264 -7.29 3.29 -11.00
N LEU A 265 -6.81 3.99 -9.95
CA LEU A 265 -7.63 4.92 -9.17
C LEU A 265 -8.08 6.15 -9.94
N LEU A 266 -7.32 6.59 -10.97
CA LEU A 266 -7.76 7.67 -11.85
C LEU A 266 -8.89 7.26 -12.79
N ILE A 267 -8.93 5.97 -13.18
CA ILE A 267 -9.85 5.46 -14.22
C ILE A 267 -11.08 4.76 -13.59
N TYR A 268 -10.90 4.09 -12.46
CA TYR A 268 -11.91 3.23 -11.84
C TYR A 268 -12.23 3.64 -10.40
N PRO A 269 -13.45 3.34 -9.91
CA PRO A 269 -13.80 3.56 -8.50
C PRO A 269 -12.87 2.81 -7.54
N VAL A 270 -12.56 3.45 -6.40
CA VAL A 270 -11.68 2.89 -5.34
C VAL A 270 -12.11 1.46 -4.96
N ALA A 271 -13.41 1.22 -4.76
CA ALA A 271 -13.93 -0.09 -4.40
C ALA A 271 -13.57 -1.19 -5.42
N LYS A 272 -13.54 -0.86 -6.73
CA LYS A 272 -13.16 -1.81 -7.77
C LYS A 272 -11.67 -2.12 -7.75
N VAL A 273 -10.83 -1.09 -7.52
CA VAL A 273 -9.38 -1.23 -7.41
C VAL A 273 -9.00 -2.02 -6.16
N SER A 274 -9.61 -1.70 -5.01
CA SER A 274 -9.40 -2.45 -3.75
C SER A 274 -9.82 -3.91 -3.88
N ALA A 275 -10.94 -4.19 -4.58
CA ALA A 275 -11.38 -5.58 -4.82
C ALA A 275 -10.34 -6.42 -5.58
N ALA A 276 -9.56 -5.81 -6.49
CA ALA A 276 -8.48 -6.52 -7.17
C ALA A 276 -7.31 -6.82 -6.22
N ILE A 277 -6.95 -5.88 -5.33
CA ILE A 277 -5.84 -6.06 -4.37
C ILE A 277 -6.14 -7.22 -3.41
N TYR A 278 -7.40 -7.44 -3.02
CA TYR A 278 -7.76 -8.57 -2.16
C TYR A 278 -7.47 -9.96 -2.77
N LEU A 279 -7.11 -10.02 -4.05
CA LEU A 279 -6.60 -11.23 -4.69
C LEU A 279 -5.07 -11.37 -4.61
N ALA A 280 -4.37 -10.40 -4.02
CA ALA A 280 -2.91 -10.49 -3.85
C ALA A 280 -2.48 -11.58 -2.86
N PRO A 281 -3.10 -11.80 -1.68
CA PRO A 281 -2.71 -12.85 -0.76
C PRO A 281 -2.71 -14.26 -1.36
N PRO A 282 -3.76 -14.73 -2.05
CA PRO A 282 -3.70 -16.05 -2.67
C PRO A 282 -2.58 -16.18 -3.71
N VAL A 283 -2.33 -15.15 -4.48
CA VAL A 283 -1.22 -15.15 -5.45
C VAL A 283 0.13 -15.16 -4.73
N THR A 284 0.28 -14.37 -3.66
CA THR A 284 1.49 -14.38 -2.83
C THR A 284 1.73 -15.74 -2.17
N MET A 285 0.68 -16.41 -1.66
CA MET A 285 0.77 -17.74 -1.07
C MET A 285 1.26 -18.78 -2.09
N ILE A 286 0.69 -18.76 -3.31
CA ILE A 286 1.10 -19.67 -4.40
C ILE A 286 2.56 -19.42 -4.78
N TRP A 287 3.00 -18.18 -4.87
CA TRP A 287 4.40 -17.85 -5.16
C TRP A 287 5.35 -18.24 -4.04
N ALA A 288 4.95 -18.01 -2.79
CA ALA A 288 5.76 -18.39 -1.63
C ALA A 288 5.92 -19.92 -1.54
N TRP A 289 4.87 -20.67 -1.84
CA TRP A 289 4.94 -22.12 -1.98
C TRP A 289 5.88 -22.54 -3.11
N ALA A 290 5.74 -21.96 -4.30
CA ALA A 290 6.50 -22.39 -5.48
C ALA A 290 7.99 -21.98 -5.44
N LEU A 291 8.34 -20.91 -4.74
CA LEU A 291 9.70 -20.36 -4.71
C LEU A 291 10.45 -20.63 -3.41
N PHE A 292 9.76 -20.84 -2.31
CA PHE A 292 10.36 -20.93 -0.96
C PHE A 292 9.90 -22.16 -0.19
N ASP A 293 9.16 -23.08 -0.83
CA ASP A 293 8.61 -24.27 -0.17
C ASP A 293 7.74 -23.94 1.07
N GLU A 294 7.16 -22.73 1.13
CA GLU A 294 6.23 -22.38 2.20
C GLU A 294 4.97 -23.28 2.09
N PRO A 295 4.53 -23.94 3.19
CA PRO A 295 3.45 -24.89 3.12
C PRO A 295 2.12 -24.24 2.75
N LEU A 296 1.35 -24.85 1.85
CA LEU A 296 -0.05 -24.50 1.59
C LEU A 296 -0.95 -25.44 2.39
N THR A 297 -1.50 -24.95 3.49
CA THR A 297 -2.35 -25.76 4.37
C THR A 297 -3.83 -25.54 4.10
N PRO A 298 -4.70 -26.52 4.43
CA PRO A 298 -6.15 -26.32 4.37
C PRO A 298 -6.63 -25.13 5.21
N ALA A 299 -5.98 -24.87 6.34
CA ALA A 299 -6.30 -23.73 7.19
C ALA A 299 -6.04 -22.38 6.51
N MET A 300 -4.98 -22.27 5.67
CA MET A 300 -4.72 -21.07 4.86
C MET A 300 -5.85 -20.78 3.89
N PHE A 301 -6.37 -21.80 3.18
CA PHE A 301 -7.49 -21.62 2.26
C PHE A 301 -8.79 -21.30 3.00
N LEU A 302 -9.06 -21.94 4.14
CA LEU A 302 -10.22 -21.65 4.98
C LEU A 302 -10.16 -20.22 5.52
N GLY A 303 -9.03 -19.84 6.13
CA GLY A 303 -8.86 -18.50 6.70
C GLY A 303 -8.90 -17.40 5.64
N LEU A 304 -8.30 -17.64 4.45
CA LEU A 304 -8.42 -16.73 3.31
C LEU A 304 -9.89 -16.55 2.90
N GLY A 305 -10.65 -17.64 2.73
CA GLY A 305 -12.07 -17.56 2.38
C GLY A 305 -12.90 -16.79 3.40
N VAL A 306 -12.68 -17.06 4.70
CA VAL A 306 -13.34 -16.33 5.80
C VAL A 306 -12.95 -14.85 5.78
N THR A 307 -11.67 -14.52 5.57
CA THR A 307 -11.19 -13.13 5.46
C THR A 307 -11.88 -12.41 4.29
N LEU A 308 -11.93 -13.02 3.11
CA LEU A 308 -12.55 -12.41 1.93
C LEU A 308 -14.06 -12.15 2.13
N ILE A 309 -14.77 -13.05 2.81
CA ILE A 309 -16.18 -12.85 3.18
C ILE A 309 -16.32 -11.64 4.10
N GLY A 310 -15.50 -11.55 5.15
CA GLY A 310 -15.52 -10.44 6.09
C GLY A 310 -15.21 -9.10 5.42
N VAL A 311 -14.19 -9.06 4.55
CA VAL A 311 -13.84 -7.89 3.75
C VAL A 311 -14.98 -7.48 2.83
N TRP A 312 -15.61 -8.42 2.15
CA TRP A 312 -16.78 -8.15 1.31
C TRP A 312 -17.92 -7.51 2.12
N MET A 313 -18.25 -8.05 3.28
CA MET A 313 -19.26 -7.48 4.19
C MET A 313 -18.92 -6.05 4.62
N THR A 314 -17.65 -5.77 4.94
CA THR A 314 -17.21 -4.43 5.37
C THR A 314 -17.21 -3.44 4.22
N SER A 315 -16.95 -3.88 2.99
CA SER A 315 -16.94 -3.04 1.80
C SER A 315 -18.35 -2.65 1.31
N GLN A 316 -19.42 -3.30 1.82
CA GLN A 316 -20.79 -2.91 1.49
C GLN A 316 -21.08 -1.49 2.02
N GLN A 317 -21.37 -0.57 1.09
CA GLN A 317 -21.69 0.81 1.46
C GLN A 317 -22.93 0.83 2.35
N SER A 318 -22.78 1.24 3.61
CA SER A 318 -23.92 1.79 4.33
C SER A 318 -24.43 2.98 3.52
N ARG A 319 -25.72 3.02 3.22
CA ARG A 319 -26.36 4.24 2.70
C ARG A 319 -26.18 5.31 3.78
N VAL A 320 -25.07 6.05 3.72
CA VAL A 320 -24.87 7.21 4.58
C VAL A 320 -25.90 8.24 4.12
N THR A 321 -26.98 8.34 4.86
CA THR A 321 -27.87 9.51 4.78
C THR A 321 -27.08 10.68 5.32
N TRP A 322 -26.53 11.49 4.43
CA TRP A 322 -25.99 12.80 4.78
C TRP A 322 -27.13 13.62 5.40
N LYS A 323 -27.18 13.69 6.72
CA LYS A 323 -27.97 14.74 7.37
C LYS A 323 -27.28 16.05 6.98
N ARG A 324 -27.93 16.81 6.10
CA ARG A 324 -27.50 18.19 5.81
C ARG A 324 -27.34 18.91 7.17
N PRO A 325 -26.22 19.61 7.41
CA PRO A 325 -26.14 20.48 8.58
C PRO A 325 -27.29 21.50 8.42
N LEU A 326 -28.14 21.58 9.42
CA LEU A 326 -29.11 22.64 9.58
C LEU A 326 -28.33 23.97 9.52
N ARG A 327 -28.83 24.90 8.70
CA ARG A 327 -28.27 26.22 8.44
C ARG A 327 -28.13 27.04 9.72
#